data_f43eeb722cf58a621f3beffd58a5f933
#
_entry.id   f43eeb722cf58a621f3beffd58a5f933
#
_cell.length_a   1.000
_cell.length_b   1.000
_cell.length_c   1.000
_cell.angle_alpha   90.00
_cell.angle_beta   90.00
_cell.angle_gamma   90.00
#
_symmetry.space_group_name_H-M   'P 1'
#
loop_
_entity.id
_entity.type
_entity.pdbx_description
1 polymer ?
#
loop_
_entity_poly.entity_id
_entity_poly.type
_entity_poly.pdbx_seq_one_letter_code
_entity_poly.pdbx_strand_id
1 'polypeptide(L)'
;TKTVEALHEAGVKLILMRCAGFNNVDLKTAAKYGIDVRRVPGYSPEAVAEHAMTLAMTVNRHMHKAYTKVRENDFSLGGLMGFNFYQKTAGIVGTGKIGAAMARICRGFGMKVIAYDVYQNESLKDFVTYVTLDELLAQSDLISLHCPLMDSTYHMINRESIKKMKDGV
;
A
#
# COMPACT_ATOMS: atom_id res chain seq x y z
N THR A 1 15.64 16.46 -13.52
CA THR A 1 15.91 15.36 -14.45
C THR A 1 15.73 15.80 -15.90
N LYS A 2 16.28 15.03 -16.86
CA LYS A 2 16.18 15.35 -18.32
C LYS A 2 14.76 15.68 -18.79
N THR A 3 13.72 15.02 -18.25
CA THR A 3 12.33 15.30 -18.61
C THR A 3 11.91 16.71 -18.18
N VAL A 4 12.25 17.14 -16.97
CA VAL A 4 11.90 18.48 -16.47
C VAL A 4 12.68 19.56 -17.24
N GLU A 5 13.94 19.28 -17.60
CA GLU A 5 14.77 20.16 -18.44
C GLU A 5 14.15 20.35 -19.83
N ALA A 6 13.76 19.27 -20.50
CA ALA A 6 13.08 19.33 -21.79
C ALA A 6 11.75 20.09 -21.73
N LEU A 7 10.99 19.94 -20.64
CA LEU A 7 9.76 20.72 -20.42
C LEU A 7 10.06 22.21 -20.27
N HIS A 8 11.14 22.58 -19.59
CA HIS A 8 11.58 23.96 -19.49
C HIS A 8 11.96 24.55 -20.85
N GLU A 9 12.76 23.82 -21.65
CA GLU A 9 13.14 24.21 -23.01
C GLU A 9 11.93 24.37 -23.93
N ALA A 10 10.90 23.54 -23.74
CA ALA A 10 9.61 23.66 -24.44
C ALA A 10 8.72 24.83 -23.92
N GLY A 11 9.20 25.62 -22.94
CA GLY A 11 8.48 26.75 -22.39
C GLY A 11 7.40 26.43 -21.36
N VAL A 12 7.33 25.19 -20.85
CA VAL A 12 6.35 24.80 -19.83
C VAL A 12 6.61 25.54 -18.52
N LYS A 13 5.57 26.11 -17.93
CA LYS A 13 5.62 26.85 -16.65
C LYS A 13 4.85 26.16 -15.54
N LEU A 14 3.98 25.20 -15.87
CA LEU A 14 3.11 24.52 -14.90
C LEU A 14 2.98 23.04 -15.24
N ILE A 15 3.15 22.18 -14.24
CA ILE A 15 2.87 20.74 -14.31
C ILE A 15 1.66 20.45 -13.41
N LEU A 16 0.59 19.90 -13.98
CA LEU A 16 -0.60 19.46 -13.26
C LEU A 16 -0.62 17.94 -13.14
N MET A 17 -0.42 17.43 -11.95
CA MET A 17 -0.44 16.01 -11.67
C MET A 17 -1.86 15.55 -11.33
N ARG A 18 -2.37 14.54 -12.03
CA ARG A 18 -3.69 13.92 -11.79
C ARG A 18 -3.68 12.88 -10.67
N CYS A 19 -2.74 12.98 -9.73
CA CYS A 19 -2.54 12.02 -8.65
C CYS A 19 -2.12 12.71 -7.35
N ALA A 20 -2.20 12.01 -6.24
CA ALA A 20 -1.78 12.50 -4.95
C ALA A 20 -0.26 12.41 -4.74
N GLY A 21 0.39 11.34 -5.22
CA GLY A 21 1.83 11.18 -5.16
C GLY A 21 2.55 12.15 -6.10
N PHE A 22 3.76 12.56 -5.75
CA PHE A 22 4.55 13.52 -6.54
C PHE A 22 5.99 13.04 -6.80
N ASN A 23 6.31 11.81 -6.44
CA ASN A 23 7.66 11.25 -6.60
C ASN A 23 8.08 11.08 -8.08
N ASN A 24 7.12 11.14 -8.99
CA ASN A 24 7.35 11.05 -10.44
C ASN A 24 7.91 12.35 -11.05
N VAL A 25 7.93 13.45 -10.29
CA VAL A 25 8.45 14.75 -10.73
C VAL A 25 9.63 15.15 -9.85
N ASP A 26 10.75 15.48 -10.46
CA ASP A 26 11.89 16.05 -9.78
C ASP A 26 11.57 17.50 -9.39
N LEU A 27 11.05 17.68 -8.18
CA LEU A 27 10.65 18.98 -7.65
C LEU A 27 11.83 19.97 -7.52
N LYS A 28 13.04 19.46 -7.24
CA LYS A 28 14.23 20.31 -7.12
C LYS A 28 14.59 20.92 -8.49
N THR A 29 14.58 20.09 -9.52
CA THR A 29 14.83 20.55 -10.90
C THR A 29 13.68 21.45 -11.40
N ALA A 30 12.41 21.12 -11.09
CA ALA A 30 11.28 21.98 -11.44
C ALA A 30 11.40 23.38 -10.81
N ALA A 31 11.71 23.44 -9.52
CA ALA A 31 11.92 24.70 -8.81
C ALA A 31 13.09 25.52 -9.41
N LYS A 32 14.21 24.86 -9.76
CA LYS A 32 15.37 25.50 -10.40
C LYS A 32 15.00 26.21 -11.69
N TYR A 33 14.09 25.65 -12.48
CA TYR A 33 13.64 26.20 -13.76
C TYR A 33 12.35 27.02 -13.66
N GLY A 34 11.86 27.30 -12.45
CA GLY A 34 10.64 28.09 -12.24
C GLY A 34 9.38 27.44 -12.76
N ILE A 35 9.34 26.09 -12.82
CA ILE A 35 8.16 25.34 -13.19
C ILE A 35 7.34 25.06 -11.93
N ASP A 36 6.11 25.56 -11.87
CA ASP A 36 5.18 25.27 -10.78
C ASP A 36 4.63 23.84 -10.90
N VAL A 37 4.50 23.13 -9.78
CA VAL A 37 3.98 21.76 -9.77
C VAL A 37 2.78 21.69 -8.83
N ARG A 38 1.63 21.32 -9.37
CA ARG A 38 0.37 21.17 -8.62
C ARG A 38 -0.11 19.71 -8.69
N ARG A 39 -0.79 19.26 -7.65
CA ARG A 39 -1.31 17.89 -7.54
C ARG A 39 -2.70 17.88 -6.90
N VAL A 40 -3.37 16.73 -6.95
CA VAL A 40 -4.62 16.48 -6.22
C VAL A 40 -4.28 15.73 -4.93
N PRO A 41 -4.28 16.39 -3.76
CA PRO A 41 -3.69 15.82 -2.53
C PRO A 41 -4.50 14.67 -1.90
N GLY A 42 -5.73 14.45 -2.31
CA GLY A 42 -6.54 13.33 -1.83
C GLY A 42 -7.89 13.30 -2.54
N TYR A 43 -8.09 12.30 -3.38
CA TYR A 43 -9.33 12.17 -4.17
C TYR A 43 -10.11 10.91 -3.83
N SER A 44 -9.49 9.79 -3.49
CA SER A 44 -10.18 8.55 -3.13
C SER A 44 -9.25 7.61 -2.35
N PRO A 45 -9.05 7.83 -1.05
CA PRO A 45 -8.27 6.92 -0.22
C PRO A 45 -8.92 5.53 -0.11
N GLU A 46 -10.25 5.48 -0.16
CA GLU A 46 -11.04 4.25 -0.13
C GLU A 46 -10.72 3.37 -1.34
N ALA A 47 -10.70 3.93 -2.56
CA ALA A 47 -10.41 3.17 -3.78
C ALA A 47 -9.02 2.53 -3.74
N VAL A 48 -8.02 3.19 -3.16
CA VAL A 48 -6.67 2.63 -2.99
C VAL A 48 -6.69 1.46 -2.00
N ALA A 49 -7.38 1.61 -0.87
CA ALA A 49 -7.49 0.56 0.14
C ALA A 49 -8.29 -0.66 -0.38
N GLU A 50 -9.40 -0.43 -1.07
CA GLU A 50 -10.21 -1.49 -1.71
C GLU A 50 -9.40 -2.24 -2.76
N HIS A 51 -8.63 -1.54 -3.58
CA HIS A 51 -7.75 -2.17 -4.57
C HIS A 51 -6.65 -3.01 -3.90
N ALA A 52 -6.02 -2.51 -2.83
CA ALA A 52 -5.04 -3.27 -2.06
C ALA A 52 -5.65 -4.55 -1.48
N MET A 53 -6.86 -4.49 -0.91
CA MET A 53 -7.56 -5.68 -0.43
C MET A 53 -7.94 -6.62 -1.57
N THR A 54 -8.38 -6.10 -2.71
CA THR A 54 -8.67 -6.91 -3.91
C THR A 54 -7.45 -7.70 -4.35
N LEU A 55 -6.27 -7.08 -4.38
CA LEU A 55 -5.01 -7.77 -4.69
C LEU A 55 -4.69 -8.85 -3.65
N ALA A 56 -4.80 -8.54 -2.37
CA ALA A 56 -4.57 -9.49 -1.28
C ALA A 56 -5.48 -10.71 -1.39
N MET A 57 -6.78 -10.50 -1.63
CA MET A 57 -7.74 -11.58 -1.84
C MET A 57 -7.45 -12.39 -3.12
N THR A 58 -7.08 -11.73 -4.20
CA THR A 58 -6.76 -12.39 -5.47
C THR A 58 -5.53 -13.28 -5.33
N VAL A 59 -4.49 -12.82 -4.65
CA VAL A 59 -3.26 -13.59 -4.39
C VAL A 59 -3.58 -14.77 -3.47
N ASN A 60 -4.21 -14.52 -2.32
CA ASN A 60 -4.53 -15.55 -1.33
C ASN A 60 -5.46 -16.64 -1.89
N ARG A 61 -6.49 -16.27 -2.64
CA ARG A 61 -7.48 -17.21 -3.18
C ARG A 61 -7.16 -17.68 -4.60
N HIS A 62 -6.00 -17.30 -5.14
CA HIS A 62 -5.55 -17.67 -6.50
C HIS A 62 -6.58 -17.41 -7.61
N MET A 63 -7.37 -16.33 -7.47
CA MET A 63 -8.51 -16.06 -8.36
C MET A 63 -8.11 -15.97 -9.84
N HIS A 64 -6.94 -15.39 -10.13
CA HIS A 64 -6.40 -15.32 -11.49
C HIS A 64 -6.12 -16.72 -12.07
N LYS A 65 -5.57 -17.64 -11.27
CA LYS A 65 -5.34 -19.03 -11.68
C LYS A 65 -6.64 -19.79 -11.84
N ALA A 66 -7.58 -19.64 -10.89
CA ALA A 66 -8.88 -20.28 -10.95
C ALA A 66 -9.66 -19.85 -12.20
N TYR A 67 -9.64 -18.55 -12.53
CA TYR A 67 -10.25 -18.03 -13.75
C TYR A 67 -9.67 -18.68 -15.01
N THR A 68 -8.34 -18.74 -15.12
CA THR A 68 -7.65 -19.36 -16.29
C THR A 68 -7.99 -20.83 -16.40
N LYS A 69 -7.93 -21.61 -15.31
CA LYS A 69 -8.29 -23.04 -15.29
C LYS A 69 -9.72 -23.27 -15.80
N VAL A 70 -10.68 -22.50 -15.32
CA VAL A 70 -12.09 -22.63 -15.76
C VAL A 70 -12.23 -22.32 -17.25
N ARG A 71 -11.50 -21.32 -17.77
CA ARG A 71 -11.50 -20.99 -19.21
C ARG A 71 -10.91 -22.11 -20.07
N GLU A 72 -10.00 -22.91 -19.51
CA GLU A 72 -9.37 -24.07 -20.13
C GLU A 72 -10.13 -25.38 -19.89
N ASN A 73 -11.35 -25.32 -19.32
CA ASN A 73 -12.18 -26.47 -18.91
C ASN A 73 -11.51 -27.37 -17.87
N ASP A 74 -10.56 -26.86 -17.09
CA ASP A 74 -9.98 -27.55 -15.93
C ASP A 74 -10.68 -27.11 -14.64
N PHE A 75 -11.50 -28.00 -14.08
CA PHE A 75 -12.25 -27.78 -12.83
C PHE A 75 -11.56 -28.40 -11.61
N SER A 76 -10.32 -28.83 -11.74
CA SER A 76 -9.56 -29.38 -10.63
C SER A 76 -9.19 -28.30 -9.59
N LEU A 77 -9.21 -28.66 -8.31
CA LEU A 77 -8.92 -27.74 -7.19
C LEU A 77 -7.42 -27.63 -6.85
N GLY A 78 -6.57 -28.42 -7.47
CA GLY A 78 -5.14 -28.45 -7.22
C GLY A 78 -4.49 -27.08 -7.40
N GLY A 79 -3.72 -26.64 -6.38
CA GLY A 79 -3.00 -25.36 -6.41
C GLY A 79 -3.86 -24.10 -6.22
N LEU A 80 -5.12 -24.24 -5.81
CA LEU A 80 -6.04 -23.12 -5.55
C LEU A 80 -6.32 -22.89 -4.06
N MET A 81 -5.66 -23.64 -3.18
CA MET A 81 -5.88 -23.52 -1.74
C MET A 81 -5.26 -22.22 -1.21
N GLY A 82 -6.05 -21.43 -0.50
CA GLY A 82 -5.62 -20.29 0.28
C GLY A 82 -6.01 -20.45 1.75
N PHE A 83 -5.93 -19.38 2.52
CA PHE A 83 -6.35 -19.35 3.92
C PHE A 83 -7.46 -18.32 4.18
N ASN A 84 -8.15 -18.43 5.30
CA ASN A 84 -9.15 -17.45 5.69
C ASN A 84 -8.48 -16.26 6.38
N PHE A 85 -8.90 -15.03 6.02
CA PHE A 85 -8.46 -13.83 6.72
C PHE A 85 -9.08 -13.68 8.12
N TYR A 86 -10.22 -14.31 8.35
CA TYR A 86 -10.90 -14.30 9.65
C TYR A 86 -9.96 -14.76 10.77
N GLN A 87 -9.88 -13.97 11.84
CA GLN A 87 -8.98 -14.14 12.99
C GLN A 87 -7.47 -14.07 12.71
N LYS A 88 -7.05 -13.78 11.48
CA LYS A 88 -5.66 -13.50 11.14
C LYS A 88 -5.29 -12.06 11.50
N THR A 89 -4.01 -11.78 11.55
CA THR A 89 -3.48 -10.45 11.89
C THR A 89 -3.14 -9.66 10.63
N ALA A 90 -3.72 -8.47 10.49
CA ALA A 90 -3.34 -7.49 9.48
C ALA A 90 -2.42 -6.44 10.09
N GLY A 91 -1.23 -6.27 9.53
CA GLY A 91 -0.27 -5.22 9.86
C GLY A 91 -0.37 -4.05 8.88
N ILE A 92 -0.71 -2.88 9.38
CA ILE A 92 -0.86 -1.66 8.59
C ILE A 92 0.31 -0.71 8.88
N VAL A 93 1.13 -0.44 7.89
CA VAL A 93 2.23 0.52 8.00
C VAL A 93 1.80 1.86 7.41
N GLY A 94 1.63 2.85 8.27
CA GLY A 94 1.05 4.16 7.93
C GLY A 94 -0.48 4.16 8.10
N THR A 95 -0.97 5.00 9.01
CA THR A 95 -2.40 5.11 9.39
C THR A 95 -3.02 6.43 8.94
N GLY A 96 -2.49 7.01 7.86
CA GLY A 96 -3.11 8.12 7.15
C GLY A 96 -4.48 7.71 6.57
N LYS A 97 -5.05 8.55 5.69
CA LYS A 97 -6.39 8.31 5.14
C LYS A 97 -6.55 6.92 4.50
N ILE A 98 -5.56 6.48 3.70
CA ILE A 98 -5.59 5.17 3.00
C ILE A 98 -5.42 4.03 4.01
N GLY A 99 -4.40 4.09 4.88
CA GLY A 99 -4.18 3.05 5.88
C GLY A 99 -5.33 2.91 6.86
N ALA A 100 -5.99 4.02 7.22
CA ALA A 100 -7.21 3.99 8.04
C ALA A 100 -8.38 3.29 7.33
N ALA A 101 -8.56 3.52 6.03
CA ALA A 101 -9.56 2.81 5.23
C ALA A 101 -9.24 1.31 5.16
N MET A 102 -7.97 0.94 4.89
CA MET A 102 -7.53 -0.45 4.87
C MET A 102 -7.72 -1.14 6.23
N ALA A 103 -7.41 -0.47 7.34
CA ALA A 103 -7.64 -1.00 8.69
C ALA A 103 -9.12 -1.35 8.94
N ARG A 104 -10.05 -0.49 8.50
CA ARG A 104 -11.50 -0.74 8.60
C ARG A 104 -11.93 -1.92 7.74
N ILE A 105 -11.40 -2.04 6.51
CA ILE A 105 -11.66 -3.19 5.63
C ILE A 105 -11.18 -4.48 6.30
N CYS A 106 -9.94 -4.53 6.82
CA CYS A 106 -9.40 -5.69 7.53
C CYS A 106 -10.25 -6.07 8.76
N ARG A 107 -10.70 -5.08 9.54
CA ARG A 107 -11.66 -5.30 10.64
C ARG A 107 -12.95 -5.94 10.15
N GLY A 108 -13.49 -5.48 9.00
CA GLY A 108 -14.70 -6.05 8.38
C GLY A 108 -14.54 -7.52 7.99
N PHE A 109 -13.33 -7.97 7.68
CA PHE A 109 -12.98 -9.37 7.48
C PHE A 109 -12.80 -10.18 8.78
N GLY A 110 -13.01 -9.56 9.95
CA GLY A 110 -12.79 -10.20 11.25
C GLY A 110 -11.31 -10.42 11.59
N MET A 111 -10.42 -9.65 10.99
CA MET A 111 -8.98 -9.70 11.30
C MET A 111 -8.68 -8.93 12.59
N LYS A 112 -7.62 -9.34 13.29
CA LYS A 112 -6.94 -8.50 14.27
C LYS A 112 -6.13 -7.47 13.50
N VAL A 113 -6.24 -6.18 13.88
CA VAL A 113 -5.52 -5.12 13.19
C VAL A 113 -4.48 -4.51 14.13
N ILE A 114 -3.22 -4.61 13.71
CA ILE A 114 -2.10 -3.92 14.34
C ILE A 114 -1.52 -2.89 13.38
N ALA A 115 -0.95 -1.82 13.90
CA ALA A 115 -0.40 -0.77 13.05
C ALA A 115 0.92 -0.21 13.58
N TYR A 116 1.71 0.29 12.65
CA TYR A 116 2.89 1.10 12.91
C TYR A 116 2.75 2.44 12.19
N ASP A 117 2.89 3.53 12.91
CA ASP A 117 2.97 4.89 12.38
C ASP A 117 3.79 5.76 13.34
N VAL A 118 4.41 6.80 12.81
CA VAL A 118 5.07 7.85 13.60
C VAL A 118 4.02 8.70 14.33
N TYR A 119 2.85 8.90 13.70
CA TYR A 119 1.71 9.62 14.27
C TYR A 119 0.49 8.71 14.34
N GLN A 120 0.15 8.29 15.57
CA GLN A 120 -1.00 7.40 15.78
C GLN A 120 -2.31 8.12 15.45
N ASN A 121 -3.17 7.46 14.68
CA ASN A 121 -4.48 7.97 14.31
C ASN A 121 -5.49 7.65 15.41
N GLU A 122 -5.93 8.67 16.16
CA GLU A 122 -6.88 8.54 17.28
C GLU A 122 -8.19 7.85 16.86
N SER A 123 -8.67 8.07 15.63
CA SER A 123 -9.93 7.49 15.15
C SER A 123 -9.91 5.97 14.97
N LEU A 124 -8.76 5.33 15.14
CA LEU A 124 -8.58 3.89 14.99
C LEU A 124 -8.33 3.16 16.31
N LYS A 125 -8.11 3.87 17.41
CA LYS A 125 -7.69 3.30 18.69
C LYS A 125 -8.66 2.27 19.28
N ASP A 126 -9.93 2.33 18.93
CA ASP A 126 -10.94 1.38 19.43
C ASP A 126 -10.73 -0.05 18.91
N PHE A 127 -9.98 -0.24 17.82
CA PHE A 127 -9.83 -1.55 17.19
C PHE A 127 -8.47 -1.81 16.57
N VAL A 128 -7.56 -0.83 16.58
CA VAL A 128 -6.18 -0.97 16.11
C VAL A 128 -5.24 -0.90 17.30
N THR A 129 -4.37 -1.89 17.42
CA THR A 129 -3.27 -1.86 18.39
C THR A 129 -2.01 -1.34 17.71
N TYR A 130 -1.48 -0.24 18.20
CA TYR A 130 -0.20 0.29 17.72
C TYR A 130 0.97 -0.46 18.35
N VAL A 131 1.90 -0.88 17.51
CA VAL A 131 3.07 -1.69 17.87
C VAL A 131 4.33 -1.12 17.19
N THR A 132 5.49 -1.62 17.55
CA THR A 132 6.74 -1.33 16.82
C THR A 132 6.72 -1.97 15.43
N LEU A 133 7.54 -1.47 14.51
CA LEU A 133 7.64 -2.08 13.18
C LEU A 133 8.05 -3.55 13.24
N ASP A 134 9.00 -3.90 14.11
CA ASP A 134 9.48 -5.27 14.27
C ASP A 134 8.37 -6.21 14.79
N GLU A 135 7.59 -5.76 15.76
CA GLU A 135 6.43 -6.51 16.25
C GLU A 135 5.36 -6.67 15.16
N LEU A 136 5.12 -5.63 14.35
CA LEU A 136 4.19 -5.71 13.23
C LEU A 136 4.65 -6.76 12.22
N LEU A 137 5.91 -6.73 11.82
CA LEU A 137 6.47 -7.71 10.88
C LEU A 137 6.33 -9.14 11.40
N ALA A 138 6.65 -9.37 12.68
CA ALA A 138 6.65 -10.69 13.29
C ALA A 138 5.24 -11.27 13.51
N GLN A 139 4.23 -10.42 13.71
CA GLN A 139 2.89 -10.87 14.10
C GLN A 139 1.90 -10.95 12.93
N SER A 140 2.19 -10.28 11.80
CA SER A 140 1.24 -10.15 10.69
C SER A 140 1.17 -11.39 9.80
N ASP A 141 -0.04 -11.69 9.36
CA ASP A 141 -0.34 -12.66 8.30
C ASP A 141 -0.60 -11.94 6.95
N LEU A 142 -0.91 -10.64 7.01
CA LEU A 142 -1.03 -9.70 5.89
C LEU A 142 -0.35 -8.40 6.29
N ILE A 143 0.52 -7.86 5.44
CA ILE A 143 1.15 -6.55 5.64
C ILE A 143 0.77 -5.64 4.47
N SER A 144 0.30 -4.42 4.80
CA SER A 144 -0.06 -3.42 3.81
C SER A 144 0.61 -2.09 4.12
N LEU A 145 1.36 -1.57 3.13
CA LEU A 145 2.14 -0.34 3.27
C LEU A 145 1.35 0.85 2.71
N HIS A 146 1.12 1.85 3.55
CA HIS A 146 0.40 3.09 3.23
C HIS A 146 1.16 4.33 3.71
N CYS A 147 2.46 4.15 3.99
CA CYS A 147 3.35 5.24 4.34
C CYS A 147 3.88 5.96 3.09
N PRO A 148 4.22 7.25 3.16
CA PRO A 148 4.89 7.95 2.07
C PRO A 148 6.32 7.44 1.88
N LEU A 149 6.87 7.62 0.66
CA LEU A 149 8.29 7.37 0.39
C LEU A 149 9.12 8.52 0.95
N MET A 150 9.95 8.21 1.94
CA MET A 150 10.90 9.11 2.61
C MET A 150 12.19 8.34 2.86
N ASP A 151 13.26 9.01 3.26
CA ASP A 151 14.54 8.35 3.58
C ASP A 151 14.37 7.26 4.66
N SER A 152 13.50 7.51 5.65
CA SER A 152 13.19 6.56 6.73
C SER A 152 12.33 5.36 6.30
N THR A 153 11.61 5.45 5.18
CA THR A 153 10.74 4.38 4.64
C THR A 153 11.31 3.76 3.36
N TYR A 154 12.40 4.33 2.84
CA TYR A 154 13.07 3.81 1.66
C TYR A 154 13.61 2.40 1.92
N HIS A 155 13.25 1.46 1.06
CA HIS A 155 13.60 0.04 1.21
C HIS A 155 13.24 -0.56 2.59
N MET A 156 12.14 -0.11 3.19
CA MET A 156 11.63 -0.65 4.46
C MET A 156 11.43 -2.16 4.39
N ILE A 157 10.93 -2.68 3.27
CA ILE A 157 10.88 -4.12 3.00
C ILE A 157 12.15 -4.51 2.27
N ASN A 158 12.98 -5.29 2.94
CA ASN A 158 14.28 -5.76 2.48
C ASN A 158 14.56 -7.16 3.06
N ARG A 159 15.73 -7.73 2.73
CA ARG A 159 16.10 -9.07 3.19
C ARG A 159 16.04 -9.21 4.72
N GLU A 160 16.44 -8.20 5.48
CA GLU A 160 16.48 -8.28 6.93
C GLU A 160 15.08 -8.13 7.55
N SER A 161 14.24 -7.26 7.00
CA SER A 161 12.85 -7.14 7.43
C SER A 161 12.02 -8.39 7.09
N ILE A 162 12.26 -9.01 5.93
CA ILE A 162 11.59 -10.26 5.52
C ILE A 162 11.93 -11.42 6.47
N LYS A 163 13.17 -11.51 6.97
CA LYS A 163 13.55 -12.55 7.95
C LYS A 163 12.77 -12.46 9.27
N LYS A 164 12.20 -11.30 9.58
CA LYS A 164 11.39 -11.09 10.80
C LYS A 164 9.91 -11.47 10.60
N MET A 165 9.50 -11.68 9.36
CA MET A 165 8.10 -11.97 9.02
C MET A 165 7.78 -13.44 9.22
N LYS A 166 6.48 -13.75 9.29
CA LYS A 166 6.01 -15.14 9.27
C LYS A 166 6.26 -15.78 7.91
N ASP A 167 6.45 -17.08 7.90
CA ASP A 167 6.44 -17.84 6.66
C ASP A 167 5.05 -17.74 6.00
N GLY A 168 5.01 -17.39 4.73
CA GLY A 168 3.77 -17.26 3.96
C GLY A 168 2.98 -15.97 4.19
N VAL A 169 3.59 -14.93 4.79
CA VAL A 169 2.99 -13.59 4.90
C VAL A 169 2.73 -12.97 3.53
#